data_4b48f606102e75c0bdbfe4fc0a8ef4df
#
_entry.id   4b48f606102e75c0bdbfe4fc0a8ef4df
#
_cell.length_a   1.000
_cell.length_b   1.000
_cell.length_c   1.000
_cell.angle_alpha   90.00
_cell.angle_beta   90.00
_cell.angle_gamma   90.00
#
_symmetry.space_group_name_H-M   'P 1'
#
loop_
_entity.id
_entity.type
_entity.pdbx_description
1 polymer ?
#
loop_
_entity_poly.entity_id
_entity_poly.type
_entity_poly.pdbx_seq_one_letter_code
_entity_poly.pdbx_strand_id
1 'polypeptide(L)'
;VPEYLLSIYQPDTGAPDAETMDRIMADLHRLNEELRDSGSWVFTGGLHGPGSATVVRADGLITDGPYLEGKEHIGGIWVITAPDLDAALAWGRKAAAATTLPIEIRPFQDVPPF
;
A
#
# COMPACT_ATOMS: atom_id res chain seq x y z
N VAL A 1 18.67 -9.20 -1.01
CA VAL A 1 17.40 -9.64 -0.42
C VAL A 1 16.26 -9.10 -1.25
N PRO A 2 15.29 -9.95 -1.69
CA PRO A 2 14.19 -9.45 -2.49
C PRO A 2 13.35 -8.41 -1.77
N GLU A 3 12.82 -7.47 -2.55
CA GLU A 3 11.91 -6.45 -2.04
C GLU A 3 10.53 -6.63 -2.70
N TYR A 4 9.51 -6.27 -1.95
CA TYR A 4 8.13 -6.41 -2.39
C TYR A 4 7.36 -5.13 -2.14
N LEU A 5 6.46 -4.80 -3.08
CA LEU A 5 5.50 -3.71 -2.94
C LEU A 5 4.16 -4.29 -2.47
N LEU A 6 3.67 -3.80 -1.36
CA LEU A 6 2.35 -4.14 -0.85
C LEU A 6 1.45 -2.93 -1.05
N SER A 7 0.42 -3.08 -1.87
CA SER A 7 -0.48 -1.97 -2.20
C SER A 7 -1.85 -2.21 -1.57
N ILE A 8 -2.36 -1.19 -0.88
CA ILE A 8 -3.69 -1.23 -0.26
C ILE A 8 -4.70 -0.71 -1.25
N TYR A 9 -5.71 -1.51 -1.59
CA TYR A 9 -6.79 -1.06 -2.46
C TYR A 9 -7.98 -0.60 -1.63
N GLN A 10 -8.28 0.69 -1.69
CA GLN A 10 -9.37 1.30 -0.97
C GLN A 10 -10.58 1.52 -1.88
N PRO A 11 -11.79 1.19 -1.41
CA PRO A 11 -12.98 1.51 -2.15
C PRO A 11 -13.22 3.02 -2.16
N ASP A 12 -13.94 3.48 -3.17
CA ASP A 12 -14.33 4.89 -3.34
C ASP A 12 -15.57 5.22 -2.48
N THR A 13 -15.70 4.59 -1.34
CA THR A 13 -16.77 4.81 -0.37
C THR A 13 -16.21 5.52 0.85
N GLY A 14 -17.09 6.07 1.67
CA GLY A 14 -16.70 6.84 2.82
C GLY A 14 -15.81 6.11 3.81
N ALA A 15 -15.14 6.87 4.65
CA ALA A 15 -14.28 6.35 5.71
C ALA A 15 -15.09 5.55 6.74
N PRO A 16 -14.45 4.57 7.42
CA PRO A 16 -15.07 3.89 8.56
C PRO A 16 -15.40 4.88 9.68
N ASP A 17 -16.23 4.47 10.63
CA ASP A 17 -16.50 5.29 11.80
C ASP A 17 -15.24 5.48 12.65
N ALA A 18 -15.31 6.42 13.59
CA ALA A 18 -14.14 6.79 14.39
C ALA A 18 -13.59 5.63 15.21
N GLU A 19 -14.45 4.81 15.78
CA GLU A 19 -14.04 3.66 16.60
C GLU A 19 -13.32 2.61 15.75
N THR A 20 -13.86 2.29 14.57
CA THR A 20 -13.24 1.36 13.63
C THR A 20 -11.90 1.92 13.13
N MET A 21 -11.84 3.21 12.81
CA MET A 21 -10.61 3.85 12.36
C MET A 21 -9.54 3.80 13.44
N ASP A 22 -9.89 4.06 14.70
CA ASP A 22 -8.93 4.01 15.80
C ASP A 22 -8.33 2.61 15.94
N ARG A 23 -9.14 1.56 15.78
CA ARG A 23 -8.66 0.18 15.81
C ARG A 23 -7.72 -0.11 14.64
N ILE A 24 -8.10 0.33 13.44
CA ILE A 24 -7.25 0.15 12.25
C ILE A 24 -5.90 0.83 12.46
N MET A 25 -5.90 2.06 12.94
CA MET A 25 -4.67 2.79 13.18
C MET A 25 -3.80 2.14 14.24
N ALA A 26 -4.40 1.61 15.32
CA ALA A 26 -3.66 0.89 16.34
C ALA A 26 -3.03 -0.40 15.79
N ASP A 27 -3.77 -1.15 14.97
CA ASP A 27 -3.28 -2.37 14.36
C ASP A 27 -2.17 -2.08 13.34
N LEU A 28 -2.31 -1.00 12.57
CA LEU A 28 -1.27 -0.56 11.63
C LEU A 28 0.01 -0.16 12.36
N HIS A 29 -0.12 0.56 13.46
CA HIS A 29 1.03 0.96 14.26
C HIS A 29 1.79 -0.26 14.78
N ARG A 30 1.06 -1.25 15.28
CA ARG A 30 1.64 -2.51 15.76
C ARG A 30 2.34 -3.28 14.64
N LEU A 31 1.69 -3.36 13.46
CA LEU A 31 2.28 -4.02 12.30
C LEU A 31 3.58 -3.35 11.87
N ASN A 32 3.58 -2.02 11.85
CA ASN A 32 4.78 -1.26 11.46
C ASN A 32 5.93 -1.49 12.45
N GLU A 33 5.63 -1.58 13.74
CA GLU A 33 6.65 -1.93 14.74
C GLU A 33 7.21 -3.33 14.51
N GLU A 34 6.36 -4.32 14.22
CA GLU A 34 6.82 -5.68 13.91
C GLU A 34 7.73 -5.69 12.69
N LEU A 35 7.36 -4.95 11.64
CA LEU A 35 8.16 -4.85 10.43
C LEU A 35 9.55 -4.26 10.72
N ARG A 36 9.60 -3.20 11.52
CA ARG A 36 10.87 -2.57 11.91
C ARG A 36 11.73 -3.53 12.75
N ASP A 37 11.11 -4.17 13.74
CA ASP A 37 11.83 -5.07 14.65
C ASP A 37 12.39 -6.29 13.92
N SER A 38 11.69 -6.76 12.88
CA SER A 38 12.15 -7.92 12.08
C SER A 38 13.21 -7.56 11.04
N GLY A 39 13.43 -6.27 10.79
CA GLY A 39 14.34 -5.82 9.74
C GLY A 39 13.74 -5.84 8.34
N SER A 40 12.45 -6.11 8.21
CA SER A 40 11.77 -6.18 6.92
C SER A 40 11.29 -4.82 6.41
N TRP A 41 11.29 -3.81 7.25
CA TRP A 41 10.82 -2.47 6.91
C TRP A 41 11.75 -1.79 5.91
N VAL A 42 11.18 -1.22 4.85
CA VAL A 42 11.88 -0.28 3.97
C VAL A 42 11.15 1.07 4.01
N PHE A 43 9.86 1.07 3.65
CA PHE A 43 9.10 2.31 3.58
C PHE A 43 7.61 2.02 3.68
N THR A 44 6.84 2.94 4.23
CA THR A 44 5.38 2.95 4.13
C THR A 44 4.88 4.37 3.98
N GLY A 45 3.74 4.51 3.35
CA GLY A 45 3.07 5.79 3.24
C GLY A 45 1.63 5.63 2.80
N GLY A 46 0.78 6.50 3.33
CA GLY A 46 -0.59 6.63 2.87
C GLY A 46 -0.68 7.69 1.79
N LEU A 47 -1.64 7.55 0.90
CA LEU A 47 -1.89 8.51 -0.16
C LEU A 47 -3.15 9.33 0.17
N HIS A 48 -3.18 10.56 -0.31
CA HIS A 48 -4.44 11.31 -0.37
C HIS A 48 -5.40 10.64 -1.33
N GLY A 49 -6.68 10.99 -1.26
CA GLY A 49 -7.70 10.40 -2.12
C GLY A 49 -7.41 10.60 -3.61
N PRO A 50 -8.03 9.76 -4.48
CA PRO A 50 -7.73 9.80 -5.91
C PRO A 50 -8.05 11.14 -6.58
N GLY A 51 -8.95 11.94 -6.01
CA GLY A 51 -9.26 13.27 -6.52
C GLY A 51 -8.08 14.25 -6.45
N SER A 52 -7.06 13.96 -5.63
CA SER A 52 -5.85 14.78 -5.55
C SER A 52 -4.82 14.41 -6.60
N ALA A 53 -5.06 13.35 -7.38
CA ALA A 53 -4.11 12.87 -8.37
C ALA A 53 -4.04 13.83 -9.57
N THR A 54 -2.87 13.84 -10.20
CA THR A 54 -2.63 14.56 -11.45
C THR A 54 -1.84 13.64 -12.35
N VAL A 55 -2.24 13.55 -13.61
CA VAL A 55 -1.59 12.68 -14.58
C VAL A 55 -0.85 13.55 -15.60
N VAL A 56 0.41 13.19 -15.87
CA VAL A 56 1.20 13.79 -16.96
C VAL A 56 1.35 12.73 -18.03
N ARG A 57 0.88 13.02 -19.23
CA ARG A 57 0.97 12.09 -20.36
C ARG A 57 2.29 12.25 -21.09
N ALA A 58 2.63 11.26 -21.92
CA ALA A 58 3.90 11.24 -22.65
C ALA A 58 4.09 12.46 -23.56
N ASP A 59 3.00 13.03 -24.08
CA ASP A 59 3.03 14.23 -24.91
C ASP A 59 3.07 15.54 -24.11
N GLY A 60 3.11 15.44 -22.78
CA GLY A 60 3.15 16.59 -21.87
C GLY A 60 1.78 17.08 -21.40
N LEU A 61 0.70 16.51 -21.91
CA LEU A 61 -0.64 16.90 -21.46
C LEU A 61 -0.85 16.51 -20.00
N ILE A 62 -1.38 17.45 -19.23
CA ILE A 62 -1.67 17.24 -17.80
C ILE A 62 -3.18 17.16 -17.60
N THR A 63 -3.64 16.14 -16.88
CA THR A 63 -5.04 15.96 -16.56
C THR A 63 -5.22 15.78 -15.06
N ASP A 64 -6.33 16.29 -14.53
CA ASP A 64 -6.69 16.13 -13.13
C ASP A 64 -7.34 14.78 -12.90
N GLY A 65 -7.13 14.24 -11.69
CA GLY A 65 -7.72 12.97 -11.27
C GLY A 65 -6.83 11.78 -11.58
N PRO A 66 -7.26 10.58 -11.17
CA PRO A 66 -6.46 9.36 -11.37
C PRO A 66 -6.40 8.96 -12.84
N TYR A 67 -5.34 8.24 -13.21
CA TYR A 67 -5.18 7.74 -14.58
C TYR A 67 -6.29 6.78 -14.97
N LEU A 68 -6.61 5.84 -14.06
CA LEU A 68 -7.73 4.91 -14.24
C LEU A 68 -8.88 5.34 -13.35
N GLU A 69 -10.05 5.47 -13.95
CA GLU A 69 -11.26 5.66 -13.18
C GLU A 69 -11.80 4.29 -12.74
N GLY A 70 -12.19 4.19 -11.48
CA GLY A 70 -12.69 2.95 -10.93
C GLY A 70 -13.23 3.18 -9.54
N LYS A 71 -13.76 2.11 -8.95
CA LYS A 71 -14.35 2.18 -7.61
C LYS A 71 -13.33 1.90 -6.51
N GLU A 72 -12.14 1.46 -6.89
CA GLU A 72 -11.08 1.14 -5.95
C GLU A 72 -9.77 1.76 -6.43
N HIS A 73 -9.02 2.30 -5.49
CA HIS A 73 -7.76 2.99 -5.76
C HIS A 73 -6.72 2.60 -4.71
N ILE A 74 -5.45 2.66 -5.09
CA ILE A 74 -4.37 2.47 -4.14
C ILE A 74 -4.42 3.61 -3.12
N GLY A 75 -4.61 3.27 -1.84
CA GLY A 75 -4.67 4.25 -0.76
C GLY A 75 -3.42 4.31 0.09
N GLY A 76 -2.49 3.40 -0.10
CA GLY A 76 -1.23 3.37 0.62
C GLY A 76 -0.38 2.20 0.18
N ILE A 77 0.89 2.24 0.57
CA ILE A 77 1.84 1.19 0.22
C ILE A 77 2.76 0.86 1.38
N TRP A 78 3.31 -0.35 1.35
CA TRP A 78 4.54 -0.71 2.05
C TRP A 78 5.55 -1.20 1.03
N VAL A 79 6.81 -0.90 1.28
CA VAL A 79 7.93 -1.58 0.65
C VAL A 79 8.65 -2.37 1.74
N ILE A 80 8.79 -3.67 1.54
CA ILE A 80 9.40 -4.55 2.54
C ILE A 80 10.48 -5.42 1.90
N THR A 81 11.39 -5.91 2.72
CA THR A 81 12.27 -7.01 2.34
C THR A 81 11.71 -8.31 2.90
N ALA A 82 11.83 -9.38 2.14
CA ALA A 82 11.44 -10.71 2.58
C ALA A 82 12.25 -11.73 1.79
N PRO A 83 12.60 -12.89 2.38
CA PRO A 83 13.45 -13.87 1.69
C PRO A 83 12.75 -14.51 0.48
N ASP A 84 11.43 -14.59 0.51
CA ASP A 84 10.64 -15.21 -0.55
C ASP A 84 9.20 -14.69 -0.53
N LEU A 85 8.41 -15.13 -1.51
CA LEU A 85 7.01 -14.74 -1.62
C LEU A 85 6.18 -15.20 -0.41
N ASP A 86 6.43 -16.39 0.11
CA ASP A 86 5.65 -16.89 1.25
C ASP A 86 5.83 -15.99 2.48
N ALA A 87 7.04 -15.51 2.73
CA ALA A 87 7.29 -14.55 3.80
C ALA A 87 6.58 -13.22 3.54
N ALA A 88 6.62 -12.73 2.30
CA ALA A 88 5.92 -11.51 1.91
C ALA A 88 4.40 -11.66 2.07
N LEU A 89 3.84 -12.83 1.72
CA LEU A 89 2.42 -13.11 1.90
C LEU A 89 2.02 -13.12 3.38
N ALA A 90 2.89 -13.60 4.25
CA ALA A 90 2.63 -13.56 5.70
C ALA A 90 2.47 -12.11 6.18
N TRP A 91 3.33 -11.20 5.73
CA TRP A 91 3.18 -9.78 6.01
C TRP A 91 1.91 -9.22 5.38
N GLY A 92 1.60 -9.63 4.15
CA GLY A 92 0.38 -9.20 3.45
C GLY A 92 -0.89 -9.59 4.19
N ARG A 93 -0.93 -10.80 4.77
CA ARG A 93 -2.09 -11.22 5.59
C ARG A 93 -2.27 -10.34 6.81
N LYS A 94 -1.18 -9.97 7.47
CA LYS A 94 -1.24 -9.04 8.61
C LYS A 94 -1.73 -7.66 8.18
N ALA A 95 -1.24 -7.19 7.04
CA ALA A 95 -1.67 -5.90 6.49
C ALA A 95 -3.16 -5.91 6.10
N ALA A 96 -3.63 -6.99 5.48
CA ALA A 96 -5.03 -7.12 5.11
C ALA A 96 -5.93 -7.17 6.36
N ALA A 97 -5.52 -7.88 7.38
CA ALA A 97 -6.27 -7.95 8.64
C ALA A 97 -6.31 -6.59 9.35
N ALA A 98 -5.20 -5.87 9.36
CA ALA A 98 -5.13 -4.56 10.02
C ALA A 98 -5.95 -3.50 9.28
N THR A 99 -5.90 -3.48 7.95
CA THR A 99 -6.60 -2.47 7.14
C THR A 99 -8.04 -2.87 6.84
N THR A 100 -8.38 -4.14 6.92
CA THR A 100 -9.65 -4.73 6.46
C THR A 100 -9.85 -4.62 4.94
N LEU A 101 -8.78 -4.38 4.20
CA LEU A 101 -8.81 -4.14 2.76
C LEU A 101 -7.91 -5.12 2.02
N PRO A 102 -8.14 -5.33 0.71
CA PRO A 102 -7.26 -6.17 -0.09
C PRO A 102 -5.86 -5.56 -0.21
N ILE A 103 -4.87 -6.42 -0.17
CA ILE A 103 -3.47 -6.05 -0.34
C ILE A 103 -2.92 -6.79 -1.56
N GLU A 104 -2.44 -6.06 -2.54
CA GLU A 104 -1.75 -6.65 -3.68
C GLU A 104 -0.25 -6.69 -3.38
N ILE A 105 0.39 -7.81 -3.65
CA ILE A 105 1.81 -8.01 -3.39
C ILE A 105 2.53 -8.27 -4.70
N ARG A 106 3.52 -7.43 -5.01
CA ARG A 106 4.30 -7.56 -6.24
C ARG A 106 5.79 -7.48 -5.92
N PRO A 107 6.59 -8.44 -6.43
CA PRO A 107 8.03 -8.34 -6.24
C PRO A 107 8.62 -7.25 -7.12
N PHE A 108 9.62 -6.55 -6.59
CA PHE A 108 10.46 -5.68 -7.42
C PHE A 108 11.40 -6.53 -8.26
N GLN A 109 11.79 -6.02 -9.41
CA GLN A 109 12.80 -6.68 -10.24
C GLN A 109 14.15 -6.66 -9.52
N ASP A 110 14.94 -7.72 -9.70
CA ASP A 110 16.24 -7.85 -9.06
C ASP A 110 17.26 -6.83 -9.59
N VAL A 111 17.09 -6.43 -10.84
CA VAL A 111 17.94 -5.41 -11.46
C VAL A 111 17.09 -4.18 -11.75
N PRO A 112 17.61 -2.97 -11.47
CA PRO A 112 16.86 -1.76 -11.77
C PRO A 112 16.58 -1.68 -13.27
N PRO A 113 15.32 -1.41 -13.68
CA PRO A 113 15.00 -1.24 -15.10
C PRO A 113 15.46 0.10 -15.63
N PHE A 114 15.88 0.96 -14.74
CA PHE A 114 16.25 2.34 -15.06
C PHE A 114 17.66 2.67 -14.58
#